data_a970d414f9d7cb3cb423f0cc21e520d7
#
_entry.id   a970d414f9d7cb3cb423f0cc21e520d7
#
_cell.length_a   1.000
_cell.length_b   1.000
_cell.length_c   1.000
_cell.angle_alpha   90.00
_cell.angle_beta   90.00
_cell.angle_gamma   90.00
#
_symmetry.space_group_name_H-M   'P 1'
#
loop_
_entity.id
_entity.type
_entity.pdbx_description
1 polymer ?
#
loop_
_entity_poly.entity_id
_entity_poly.type
_entity_poly.pdbx_seq_one_letter_code
_entity_poly.pdbx_strand_id
1 'polypeptide(L)'
;DTLFFPSGTTVYIDGGARVYGNIFTEGAHDVNIFGRGEVHPDGRGAGVWVRRSKNVRIDGIVVSQLPIGQCDSVELTNVKSISYYGWGDGMDVFSSSNVILDGVFCRNSDDCAAVYASTQGFKGGSNNVLVKNATLWADVAHPINIGGHGDPNGMDTVQNVTFRNIDILDQAEKQIDYQGCLAINPGDNTLVRNITFENIRIEDFRNGQLVNFRISFNPKYCVSTGRGIQNVLVKDVTYNGSGENLSIIAGYDLSL
;
A
#
# COMPACT_ATOMS: atom_id res chain seq x y z
N ASP A 1 24.57 3.91 -3.53
CA ASP A 1 24.44 5.25 -4.12
C ASP A 1 22.96 5.63 -4.28
N THR A 2 22.66 6.94 -4.29
CA THR A 2 21.31 7.46 -4.52
C THR A 2 21.29 8.27 -5.82
N LEU A 3 20.34 7.96 -6.69
CA LEU A 3 20.11 8.66 -7.94
C LEU A 3 18.87 9.54 -7.82
N PHE A 4 18.98 10.82 -8.09
CA PHE A 4 17.86 11.76 -8.13
C PHE A 4 17.49 12.07 -9.58
N PHE A 5 16.23 11.81 -9.94
CA PHE A 5 15.73 12.08 -11.29
C PHE A 5 14.96 13.39 -11.32
N PRO A 6 15.46 14.40 -12.03
CA PRO A 6 14.76 15.67 -12.21
C PRO A 6 13.56 15.54 -13.15
N SER A 7 12.76 16.60 -13.23
CA SER A 7 11.61 16.70 -14.15
C SER A 7 12.01 16.44 -15.60
N GLY A 8 11.12 15.79 -16.37
CA GLY A 8 11.35 15.44 -17.76
C GLY A 8 12.29 14.23 -17.99
N THR A 9 12.69 13.54 -16.93
CA THR A 9 13.58 12.39 -17.04
C THR A 9 12.88 11.16 -17.58
N THR A 10 13.50 10.50 -18.57
CA THR A 10 13.09 9.18 -19.04
C THR A 10 14.26 8.21 -18.90
N VAL A 11 14.03 7.11 -18.18
CA VAL A 11 15.04 6.09 -17.87
C VAL A 11 14.59 4.72 -18.32
N TYR A 12 15.46 4.02 -19.01
CA TYR A 12 15.30 2.61 -19.34
C TYR A 12 16.26 1.76 -18.53
N ILE A 13 15.73 0.75 -17.82
CA ILE A 13 16.51 -0.23 -17.07
C ILE A 13 16.40 -1.57 -17.79
N ASP A 14 17.47 -1.97 -18.46
CA ASP A 14 17.49 -3.12 -19.36
C ASP A 14 17.19 -4.44 -18.61
N GLY A 15 16.60 -5.39 -19.31
CA GLY A 15 16.33 -6.72 -18.78
C GLY A 15 17.65 -7.43 -18.40
N GLY A 16 17.74 -7.90 -17.14
CA GLY A 16 18.97 -8.47 -16.58
C GLY A 16 19.92 -7.45 -15.94
N ALA A 17 19.70 -6.16 -16.13
CA ALA A 17 20.44 -5.13 -15.39
C ALA A 17 20.00 -5.08 -13.94
N ARG A 18 20.95 -4.97 -13.02
CA ARG A 18 20.71 -4.76 -11.59
C ARG A 18 21.37 -3.45 -11.16
N VAL A 19 20.56 -2.50 -10.77
CA VAL A 19 20.99 -1.21 -10.23
C VAL A 19 21.12 -1.32 -8.72
N TYR A 20 22.31 -1.20 -8.19
CA TYR A 20 22.57 -1.18 -6.75
C TYR A 20 22.50 0.26 -6.24
N GLY A 21 21.48 0.57 -5.49
CA GLY A 21 21.21 1.89 -4.94
C GLY A 21 19.73 2.22 -4.91
N ASN A 22 19.43 3.48 -4.67
CA ASN A 22 18.08 4.00 -4.59
C ASN A 22 17.83 5.00 -5.69
N ILE A 23 16.65 4.99 -6.26
CA ILE A 23 16.15 6.00 -7.19
C ILE A 23 15.13 6.88 -6.46
N PHE A 24 15.28 8.18 -6.56
CA PHE A 24 14.36 9.16 -6.02
C PHE A 24 13.83 10.09 -7.10
N THR A 25 12.53 10.29 -7.12
CA THR A 25 11.91 11.45 -7.74
C THR A 25 11.42 12.35 -6.60
N GLU A 26 12.06 13.48 -6.38
CA GLU A 26 11.70 14.43 -5.31
C GLU A 26 11.32 15.77 -5.93
N GLY A 27 10.05 16.18 -5.75
CA GLY A 27 9.55 17.43 -6.31
C GLY A 27 9.59 17.51 -7.84
N ALA A 28 9.67 16.36 -8.51
CA ALA A 28 9.81 16.27 -9.97
C ALA A 28 8.44 16.09 -10.66
N HIS A 29 8.40 16.38 -11.95
CA HIS A 29 7.25 16.10 -12.80
C HIS A 29 7.65 15.50 -14.14
N ASP A 30 6.74 14.76 -14.78
CA ASP A 30 6.94 14.15 -16.09
C ASP A 30 8.16 13.20 -16.10
N VAL A 31 8.20 12.27 -15.14
CA VAL A 31 9.25 11.26 -15.02
C VAL A 31 8.73 9.91 -15.50
N ASN A 32 9.51 9.24 -16.35
CA ASN A 32 9.22 7.90 -16.83
C ASN A 32 10.38 6.96 -16.51
N ILE A 33 10.10 5.84 -15.82
CA ILE A 33 11.07 4.78 -15.53
C ILE A 33 10.48 3.49 -16.08
N PHE A 34 11.16 2.83 -17.00
CA PHE A 34 10.62 1.61 -17.59
C PHE A 34 11.70 0.59 -17.92
N GLY A 35 11.30 -0.64 -18.15
CA GLY A 35 12.22 -1.73 -18.48
C GLY A 35 11.87 -3.02 -17.75
N ARG A 36 12.84 -3.94 -17.72
CA ARG A 36 12.68 -5.25 -17.07
C ARG A 36 13.83 -5.57 -16.11
N GLY A 37 14.64 -4.57 -15.80
CA GLY A 37 15.74 -4.67 -14.84
C GLY A 37 15.29 -4.51 -13.41
N GLU A 38 16.23 -4.57 -12.49
CA GLU A 38 16.02 -4.55 -11.04
C GLU A 38 16.68 -3.33 -10.41
N VAL A 39 15.98 -2.69 -9.47
CA VAL A 39 16.52 -1.64 -8.61
C VAL A 39 16.54 -2.15 -7.18
N HIS A 40 17.73 -2.32 -6.64
CA HIS A 40 17.94 -2.93 -5.33
C HIS A 40 18.73 -1.99 -4.43
N PRO A 41 18.18 -1.56 -3.28
CA PRO A 41 18.93 -0.71 -2.37
C PRO A 41 20.13 -1.45 -1.80
N ASP A 42 21.14 -0.70 -1.41
CA ASP A 42 22.25 -1.24 -0.64
C ASP A 42 21.79 -1.41 0.83
N GLY A 43 21.25 -2.59 1.15
CA GLY A 43 20.67 -2.89 2.43
C GLY A 43 19.13 -2.80 2.45
N ARG A 44 18.56 -2.29 3.54
CA ARG A 44 17.11 -2.16 3.73
C ARG A 44 16.58 -0.89 3.07
N GLY A 45 15.32 -0.92 2.66
CA GLY A 45 14.59 0.25 2.19
C GLY A 45 14.05 0.10 0.77
N ALA A 46 13.56 1.20 0.25
CA ALA A 46 12.95 1.25 -1.06
C ALA A 46 13.99 1.34 -2.18
N GLY A 47 13.81 0.54 -3.22
CA GLY A 47 14.60 0.68 -4.46
C GLY A 47 14.23 1.95 -5.20
N VAL A 48 12.94 2.29 -5.23
CA VAL A 48 12.46 3.52 -5.85
C VAL A 48 11.55 4.27 -4.87
N TRP A 49 11.76 5.58 -4.74
CA TRP A 49 10.91 6.51 -4.00
C TRP A 49 10.30 7.55 -4.93
N VAL A 50 8.98 7.67 -4.94
CA VAL A 50 8.27 8.75 -5.61
C VAL A 50 7.75 9.72 -4.55
N ARG A 51 8.32 10.93 -4.51
CA ARG A 51 8.08 11.86 -3.41
C ARG A 51 7.74 13.26 -3.94
N ARG A 52 6.65 13.84 -3.45
CA ARG A 52 6.21 15.21 -3.80
C ARG A 52 6.25 15.52 -5.30
N SER A 53 6.02 14.47 -6.10
CA SER A 53 6.17 14.49 -7.55
C SER A 53 4.82 14.39 -8.26
N LYS A 54 4.81 14.76 -9.55
CA LYS A 54 3.59 14.75 -10.36
C LYS A 54 3.83 14.13 -11.72
N ASN A 55 2.82 13.40 -12.24
CA ASN A 55 2.89 12.75 -13.55
C ASN A 55 4.12 11.84 -13.67
N VAL A 56 4.19 10.83 -12.79
CA VAL A 56 5.26 9.84 -12.77
C VAL A 56 4.72 8.50 -13.27
N ARG A 57 5.42 7.89 -14.21
CA ARG A 57 5.09 6.56 -14.73
C ARG A 57 6.25 5.61 -14.55
N ILE A 58 5.94 4.40 -14.04
CA ILE A 58 6.93 3.35 -13.85
C ILE A 58 6.35 2.05 -14.41
N ASP A 59 7.07 1.42 -15.35
CA ASP A 59 6.64 0.18 -15.99
C ASP A 59 7.69 -0.93 -15.91
N GLY A 60 7.28 -2.08 -15.40
CA GLY A 60 7.90 -3.38 -15.65
C GLY A 60 9.09 -3.75 -14.77
N ILE A 61 9.69 -2.82 -14.05
CA ILE A 61 10.87 -3.04 -13.21
C ILE A 61 10.57 -3.91 -11.98
N VAL A 62 11.63 -4.48 -11.42
CA VAL A 62 11.60 -5.18 -10.13
C VAL A 62 12.25 -4.30 -9.07
N VAL A 63 11.61 -4.16 -7.92
CA VAL A 63 12.09 -3.34 -6.79
C VAL A 63 11.93 -4.09 -5.46
N SER A 64 12.61 -3.63 -4.40
CA SER A 64 12.34 -4.11 -3.05
C SER A 64 11.06 -3.50 -2.48
N GLN A 65 10.95 -2.17 -2.50
CA GLN A 65 9.79 -1.39 -2.10
C GLN A 65 9.65 -0.20 -3.05
N LEU A 66 8.42 0.30 -3.23
CA LEU A 66 8.14 1.49 -4.05
C LEU A 66 7.07 2.35 -3.38
N PRO A 67 7.42 3.11 -2.33
CA PRO A 67 6.50 4.04 -1.70
C PRO A 67 6.29 5.32 -2.54
N ILE A 68 5.05 5.84 -2.47
CA ILE A 68 4.57 7.02 -3.17
C ILE A 68 4.06 8.01 -2.12
N GLY A 69 4.78 9.11 -1.91
CA GLY A 69 4.47 10.05 -0.83
C GLY A 69 4.19 11.47 -1.30
N GLN A 70 3.00 11.98 -1.01
CA GLN A 70 2.53 13.35 -1.31
C GLN A 70 2.66 13.70 -2.80
N CYS A 71 2.16 12.78 -3.63
CA CYS A 71 2.24 12.84 -5.09
C CYS A 71 0.86 13.04 -5.73
N ASP A 72 0.87 13.44 -6.99
CA ASP A 72 -0.33 13.51 -7.83
C ASP A 72 -0.06 12.89 -9.21
N SER A 73 -0.99 12.07 -9.69
CA SER A 73 -0.91 11.42 -11.00
C SER A 73 0.31 10.50 -11.12
N VAL A 74 0.31 9.40 -10.38
CA VAL A 74 1.34 8.34 -10.45
C VAL A 74 0.74 7.06 -11.00
N GLU A 75 1.41 6.45 -11.96
CA GLU A 75 1.00 5.18 -12.57
C GLU A 75 2.13 4.17 -12.50
N LEU A 76 1.89 3.04 -11.82
CA LEU A 76 2.76 1.88 -11.81
C LEU A 76 2.12 0.76 -12.62
N THR A 77 2.81 0.27 -13.65
CA THR A 77 2.31 -0.80 -14.52
C THR A 77 3.28 -1.98 -14.52
N ASN A 78 2.79 -3.20 -14.30
CA ASN A 78 3.61 -4.42 -14.31
C ASN A 78 4.84 -4.40 -13.39
N VAL A 79 4.87 -3.58 -12.36
CA VAL A 79 5.98 -3.51 -11.39
C VAL A 79 5.90 -4.69 -10.41
N LYS A 80 7.06 -5.24 -10.04
CA LYS A 80 7.16 -6.28 -9.02
C LYS A 80 7.89 -5.73 -7.81
N SER A 81 7.28 -5.86 -6.63
CA SER A 81 7.92 -5.55 -5.35
C SER A 81 8.23 -6.85 -4.60
N ILE A 82 9.50 -7.05 -4.24
CA ILE A 82 9.95 -8.25 -3.52
C ILE A 82 10.88 -7.84 -2.40
N SER A 83 10.44 -8.02 -1.15
CA SER A 83 11.22 -7.74 0.05
C SER A 83 11.32 -8.98 0.96
N TYR A 84 12.36 -9.04 1.80
CA TYR A 84 12.64 -10.21 2.63
C TYR A 84 13.10 -9.87 4.06
N TYR A 85 13.11 -8.60 4.42
CA TYR A 85 13.54 -8.11 5.74
C TYR A 85 12.39 -7.39 6.44
N GLY A 86 12.44 -7.27 7.75
CA GLY A 86 11.40 -6.59 8.53
C GLY A 86 11.19 -5.12 8.09
N TRP A 87 9.96 -4.63 8.11
CA TRP A 87 9.52 -3.34 7.55
C TRP A 87 9.73 -3.25 6.04
N GLY A 88 9.55 -4.38 5.38
CA GLY A 88 9.70 -4.50 3.95
C GLY A 88 8.36 -4.41 3.22
N ASP A 89 7.71 -3.25 3.29
CA ASP A 89 6.46 -2.97 2.59
C ASP A 89 6.62 -3.09 1.07
N GLY A 90 5.51 -3.14 0.38
CA GLY A 90 5.49 -3.20 -1.08
C GLY A 90 5.34 -1.84 -1.73
N MET A 91 4.10 -1.51 -2.07
CA MET A 91 3.73 -0.28 -2.76
C MET A 91 2.77 0.52 -1.90
N ASP A 92 3.32 1.39 -1.08
CA ASP A 92 2.56 2.23 -0.17
C ASP A 92 2.23 3.58 -0.78
N VAL A 93 1.02 4.04 -0.57
CA VAL A 93 0.52 5.33 -1.03
C VAL A 93 0.23 6.22 0.17
N PHE A 94 1.02 7.27 0.36
CA PHE A 94 0.90 8.20 1.47
C PHE A 94 0.47 9.58 0.99
N SER A 95 -0.59 10.18 1.55
CA SER A 95 -0.97 11.57 1.28
C SER A 95 -1.00 11.93 -0.22
N SER A 96 -1.42 11.01 -1.07
CA SER A 96 -1.30 11.13 -2.54
C SER A 96 -2.65 11.03 -3.23
N SER A 97 -2.73 11.57 -4.44
CA SER A 97 -3.96 11.55 -5.24
C SER A 97 -3.72 11.05 -6.67
N ASN A 98 -4.76 10.47 -7.28
CA ASN A 98 -4.73 9.98 -8.66
C ASN A 98 -3.62 8.94 -8.89
N VAL A 99 -3.59 7.90 -8.07
CA VAL A 99 -2.58 6.83 -8.15
C VAL A 99 -3.20 5.58 -8.74
N ILE A 100 -2.52 4.99 -9.71
CA ILE A 100 -2.91 3.72 -10.34
C ILE A 100 -1.78 2.71 -10.19
N LEU A 101 -2.11 1.54 -9.61
CA LEU A 101 -1.26 0.35 -9.58
C LEU A 101 -1.95 -0.72 -10.45
N ASP A 102 -1.40 -1.05 -11.61
CA ASP A 102 -2.00 -1.98 -12.57
C ASP A 102 -1.06 -3.13 -12.91
N GLY A 103 -1.53 -4.36 -12.76
CA GLY A 103 -0.75 -5.56 -13.08
C GLY A 103 0.47 -5.76 -12.17
N VAL A 104 0.42 -5.23 -10.95
CA VAL A 104 1.55 -5.32 -10.01
C VAL A 104 1.60 -6.68 -9.31
N PHE A 105 2.81 -7.10 -8.97
CA PHE A 105 3.06 -8.26 -8.13
C PHE A 105 3.81 -7.83 -6.88
N CYS A 106 3.29 -8.19 -5.71
CA CYS A 106 3.92 -7.92 -4.42
C CYS A 106 4.14 -9.23 -3.66
N ARG A 107 5.40 -9.50 -3.29
CA ARG A 107 5.74 -10.46 -2.25
C ARG A 107 6.61 -9.79 -1.21
N ASN A 108 5.99 -9.44 -0.09
CA ASN A 108 6.60 -8.53 0.87
C ASN A 108 6.64 -9.12 2.27
N SER A 109 7.64 -8.70 3.02
CA SER A 109 7.85 -9.06 4.42
C SER A 109 7.20 -8.07 5.39
N ASP A 110 6.30 -7.24 4.88
CA ASP A 110 5.35 -6.35 5.56
C ASP A 110 4.18 -6.09 4.59
N ASP A 111 3.42 -5.00 4.72
CA ASP A 111 2.24 -4.71 3.90
C ASP A 111 2.54 -4.69 2.40
N CYS A 112 1.74 -5.39 1.58
CA CYS A 112 1.97 -5.43 0.13
C CYS A 112 1.51 -4.15 -0.57
N ALA A 113 0.29 -3.70 -0.29
CA ALA A 113 -0.29 -2.48 -0.84
C ALA A 113 -1.05 -1.74 0.26
N ALA A 114 -0.51 -0.64 0.70
CA ALA A 114 -1.10 0.18 1.75
C ALA A 114 -1.52 1.56 1.24
N VAL A 115 -2.62 2.10 1.79
CA VAL A 115 -3.07 3.46 1.48
C VAL A 115 -3.30 4.21 2.79
N TYR A 116 -2.42 5.15 3.08
CA TYR A 116 -2.40 5.91 4.31
C TYR A 116 -2.64 7.40 4.09
N ALA A 117 -2.95 8.10 5.17
CA ALA A 117 -2.94 9.55 5.25
C ALA A 117 -1.53 10.05 5.64
N SER A 118 -1.44 11.08 6.46
CA SER A 118 -0.17 11.64 6.93
C SER A 118 0.70 10.61 7.62
N THR A 119 1.90 10.41 7.11
CA THR A 119 2.93 9.55 7.70
C THR A 119 4.31 9.89 7.14
N GLN A 120 5.38 9.47 7.78
CA GLN A 120 6.78 9.60 7.31
C GLN A 120 7.16 11.02 6.83
N GLY A 121 6.56 12.07 7.41
CA GLY A 121 6.80 13.46 7.02
C GLY A 121 5.99 13.97 5.84
N PHE A 122 5.13 13.15 5.25
CA PHE A 122 4.10 13.55 4.30
C PHE A 122 2.84 13.98 5.04
N LYS A 123 2.08 14.92 4.46
CA LYS A 123 0.90 15.52 5.09
C LYS A 123 -0.31 15.51 4.18
N GLY A 124 -1.47 15.18 4.76
CA GLY A 124 -2.77 15.18 4.11
C GLY A 124 -3.34 13.78 3.89
N GLY A 125 -4.52 13.71 3.31
CA GLY A 125 -5.19 12.45 2.99
C GLY A 125 -4.75 11.88 1.64
N SER A 126 -5.20 10.65 1.36
CA SER A 126 -5.07 10.03 0.04
C SER A 126 -6.43 9.97 -0.66
N ASN A 127 -6.45 10.22 -1.98
CA ASN A 127 -7.68 10.29 -2.75
C ASN A 127 -7.53 9.73 -4.17
N ASN A 128 -8.55 9.01 -4.64
CA ASN A 128 -8.58 8.44 -5.98
C ASN A 128 -7.38 7.51 -6.25
N VAL A 129 -7.35 6.40 -5.51
CA VAL A 129 -6.34 5.34 -5.64
C VAL A 129 -7.00 4.10 -6.22
N LEU A 130 -6.45 3.58 -7.31
CA LEU A 130 -6.91 2.36 -7.97
C LEU A 130 -5.79 1.33 -8.00
N VAL A 131 -5.99 0.21 -7.32
CA VAL A 131 -5.15 -0.99 -7.43
C VAL A 131 -5.94 -2.04 -8.20
N LYS A 132 -5.42 -2.51 -9.32
CA LYS A 132 -6.11 -3.48 -10.16
C LYS A 132 -5.18 -4.51 -10.79
N ASN A 133 -5.76 -5.68 -11.12
CA ASN A 133 -5.03 -6.76 -11.78
C ASN A 133 -3.76 -7.17 -11.02
N ALA A 134 -3.82 -7.18 -9.70
CA ALA A 134 -2.65 -7.39 -8.85
C ALA A 134 -2.63 -8.77 -8.21
N THR A 135 -1.42 -9.25 -7.93
CA THR A 135 -1.18 -10.45 -7.13
C THR A 135 -0.40 -10.05 -5.88
N LEU A 136 -0.96 -10.35 -4.71
CA LEU A 136 -0.44 -9.94 -3.41
C LEU A 136 -0.12 -11.15 -2.54
N TRP A 137 1.08 -11.20 -1.99
CA TRP A 137 1.59 -12.25 -1.12
C TRP A 137 2.29 -11.60 0.08
N ALA A 138 1.60 -11.49 1.20
CA ALA A 138 2.18 -10.96 2.43
C ALA A 138 2.86 -12.08 3.22
N ASP A 139 4.19 -12.15 3.18
CA ASP A 139 4.96 -13.07 4.01
C ASP A 139 4.86 -12.73 5.50
N VAL A 140 4.62 -11.45 5.82
CA VAL A 140 4.27 -10.87 7.12
C VAL A 140 3.30 -9.72 6.87
N ALA A 141 2.42 -9.40 7.83
CA ALA A 141 1.41 -8.34 7.78
C ALA A 141 0.35 -8.53 6.68
N HIS A 142 -0.05 -7.48 5.96
CA HIS A 142 -1.26 -7.48 5.16
C HIS A 142 -1.02 -7.51 3.66
N PRO A 143 -1.86 -8.20 2.89
CA PRO A 143 -1.95 -7.96 1.45
C PRO A 143 -2.47 -6.56 1.13
N ILE A 144 -3.51 -6.11 1.87
CA ILE A 144 -4.13 -4.78 1.71
C ILE A 144 -4.33 -4.16 3.09
N ASN A 145 -3.83 -2.91 3.27
CA ASN A 145 -4.00 -2.15 4.49
C ASN A 145 -4.39 -0.70 4.20
N ILE A 146 -5.48 -0.20 4.81
CA ILE A 146 -6.00 1.15 4.57
C ILE A 146 -6.15 1.89 5.90
N GLY A 147 -5.55 3.08 6.00
CA GLY A 147 -5.84 4.06 7.05
C GLY A 147 -5.03 3.92 8.34
N GLY A 148 -4.00 3.08 8.39
CA GLY A 148 -3.21 2.80 9.60
C GLY A 148 -2.46 4.00 10.20
N HIS A 149 -2.31 5.08 9.46
CA HIS A 149 -1.60 6.30 9.87
C HIS A 149 -2.36 7.56 9.49
N GLY A 150 -2.11 8.67 10.22
CA GLY A 150 -2.71 9.98 9.98
C GLY A 150 -2.02 11.09 10.76
N ASP A 151 -2.63 12.28 10.76
CA ASP A 151 -2.25 13.39 11.62
C ASP A 151 -3.22 13.46 12.81
N PRO A 152 -2.80 13.15 14.04
CA PRO A 152 -3.68 13.17 15.21
C PRO A 152 -4.27 14.58 15.49
N ASN A 153 -3.62 15.63 15.01
CA ASN A 153 -4.07 17.02 15.12
C ASN A 153 -4.77 17.53 13.84
N GLY A 154 -4.79 16.70 12.78
CA GLY A 154 -5.40 17.01 11.50
C GLY A 154 -6.80 16.43 11.33
N MET A 155 -7.34 16.58 10.14
CA MET A 155 -8.64 16.02 9.71
C MET A 155 -8.46 15.23 8.43
N ASP A 156 -7.44 14.38 8.38
CA ASP A 156 -7.11 13.62 7.20
C ASP A 156 -8.23 12.68 6.75
N THR A 157 -8.31 12.46 5.45
CA THR A 157 -9.27 11.54 4.87
C THR A 157 -8.59 10.69 3.80
N VAL A 158 -8.71 9.37 3.92
CA VAL A 158 -8.43 8.42 2.86
C VAL A 158 -9.75 8.09 2.18
N GLN A 159 -9.86 8.38 0.88
CA GLN A 159 -11.13 8.22 0.18
C GLN A 159 -11.00 7.82 -1.28
N ASN A 160 -12.11 7.26 -1.82
CA ASN A 160 -12.19 6.87 -3.23
C ASN A 160 -11.06 5.89 -3.60
N VAL A 161 -10.92 4.83 -2.81
CA VAL A 161 -9.92 3.79 -3.02
C VAL A 161 -10.60 2.53 -3.54
N THR A 162 -10.09 1.98 -4.62
CA THR A 162 -10.62 0.77 -5.23
C THR A 162 -9.52 -0.29 -5.39
N PHE A 163 -9.79 -1.47 -4.87
CA PHE A 163 -9.04 -2.70 -5.17
C PHE A 163 -9.92 -3.58 -6.05
N ARG A 164 -9.47 -3.87 -7.28
CA ARG A 164 -10.27 -4.63 -8.27
C ARG A 164 -9.44 -5.67 -8.98
N ASN A 165 -10.01 -6.87 -9.13
CA ASN A 165 -9.36 -8.00 -9.77
C ASN A 165 -8.01 -8.33 -9.13
N ILE A 166 -8.05 -8.79 -7.87
CA ILE A 166 -6.88 -9.05 -7.03
C ILE A 166 -6.83 -10.53 -6.67
N ASP A 167 -5.65 -11.13 -6.77
CA ASP A 167 -5.33 -12.43 -6.21
C ASP A 167 -4.50 -12.24 -4.93
N ILE A 168 -5.00 -12.73 -3.81
CA ILE A 168 -4.29 -12.74 -2.53
C ILE A 168 -3.84 -14.18 -2.28
N LEU A 169 -2.52 -14.41 -2.29
CA LEU A 169 -1.94 -15.74 -2.19
C LEU A 169 -1.65 -16.15 -0.74
N ASP A 170 -1.35 -15.19 0.13
CA ASP A 170 -1.07 -15.46 1.56
C ASP A 170 -1.17 -14.19 2.39
N GLN A 171 -1.40 -14.38 3.68
CA GLN A 171 -1.33 -13.38 4.73
C GLN A 171 -0.73 -14.00 5.99
N ALA A 172 -0.01 -13.23 6.77
CA ALA A 172 0.53 -13.68 8.04
C ALA A 172 0.56 -12.59 9.13
N GLU A 173 -0.55 -11.85 9.29
CA GLU A 173 -0.67 -10.85 10.35
C GLU A 173 -1.07 -11.51 11.67
N LYS A 174 -0.21 -11.35 12.69
CA LYS A 174 -0.37 -11.95 14.02
C LYS A 174 -1.03 -11.01 15.03
N GLN A 175 -1.06 -9.71 14.76
CA GLN A 175 -1.64 -8.72 15.65
C GLN A 175 -3.16 -8.74 15.57
N ILE A 176 -3.84 -9.22 16.60
CA ILE A 176 -5.29 -9.51 16.63
C ILE A 176 -6.13 -8.31 16.16
N ASP A 177 -5.73 -7.08 16.51
CA ASP A 177 -6.51 -5.88 16.17
C ASP A 177 -6.31 -5.41 14.73
N TYR A 178 -5.34 -5.96 14.02
CA TYR A 178 -4.94 -5.57 12.67
C TYR A 178 -5.08 -6.70 11.63
N GLN A 179 -5.48 -7.88 12.01
CA GLN A 179 -5.62 -9.01 11.11
C GLN A 179 -6.66 -8.73 10.02
N GLY A 180 -6.32 -8.94 8.77
CA GLY A 180 -7.26 -8.84 7.65
C GLY A 180 -6.58 -8.91 6.29
N CYS A 181 -7.04 -9.82 5.41
CA CYS A 181 -6.68 -9.76 3.99
C CYS A 181 -7.16 -8.46 3.36
N LEU A 182 -8.39 -8.05 3.74
CA LEU A 182 -8.96 -6.75 3.46
C LEU A 182 -9.00 -5.99 4.79
N ALA A 183 -8.02 -5.13 5.04
CA ALA A 183 -7.92 -4.39 6.29
C ALA A 183 -8.22 -2.90 6.10
N ILE A 184 -9.07 -2.36 6.98
CA ILE A 184 -9.32 -0.92 7.12
C ILE A 184 -9.22 -0.61 8.61
N ASN A 185 -8.09 -0.04 9.04
CA ASN A 185 -7.80 0.22 10.44
C ASN A 185 -7.37 1.68 10.64
N PRO A 186 -8.30 2.66 10.55
CA PRO A 186 -7.94 4.06 10.70
C PRO A 186 -7.41 4.38 12.09
N GLY A 187 -6.29 5.08 12.14
CA GLY A 187 -5.67 5.67 13.32
C GLY A 187 -5.49 7.17 13.16
N ASP A 188 -4.97 7.84 14.19
CA ASP A 188 -4.53 9.24 14.18
C ASP A 188 -5.53 10.20 13.51
N ASN A 189 -6.79 10.16 13.99
CA ASN A 189 -7.86 11.04 13.56
C ASN A 189 -8.20 10.96 12.05
N THR A 190 -7.81 9.88 11.37
CA THR A 190 -8.11 9.66 9.95
C THR A 190 -9.56 9.18 9.76
N LEU A 191 -10.23 9.71 8.75
CA LEU A 191 -11.48 9.17 8.21
C LEU A 191 -11.19 8.33 6.96
N VAL A 192 -11.70 7.11 6.89
CA VAL A 192 -11.64 6.27 5.69
C VAL A 192 -13.04 6.16 5.09
N ARG A 193 -13.21 6.49 3.80
CA ARG A 193 -14.53 6.43 3.16
C ARG A 193 -14.48 6.14 1.66
N ASN A 194 -15.63 5.65 1.13
CA ASN A 194 -15.78 5.33 -0.29
C ASN A 194 -14.72 4.31 -0.75
N ILE A 195 -14.70 3.15 -0.11
CA ILE A 195 -13.75 2.07 -0.40
C ILE A 195 -14.49 0.97 -1.15
N THR A 196 -13.87 0.45 -2.20
CA THR A 196 -14.42 -0.67 -2.97
C THR A 196 -13.41 -1.81 -3.06
N PHE A 197 -13.84 -3.00 -2.66
CA PHE A 197 -13.16 -4.27 -2.91
C PHE A 197 -14.02 -5.09 -3.87
N GLU A 198 -13.55 -5.33 -5.09
CA GLU A 198 -14.34 -5.97 -6.15
C GLU A 198 -13.53 -7.04 -6.87
N ASN A 199 -14.11 -8.22 -7.07
CA ASN A 199 -13.51 -9.35 -7.77
C ASN A 199 -12.16 -9.74 -7.15
N ILE A 200 -12.17 -10.19 -5.90
CA ILE A 200 -10.97 -10.58 -5.16
C ILE A 200 -11.03 -12.07 -4.85
N ARG A 201 -9.94 -12.77 -5.14
CA ARG A 201 -9.76 -14.20 -4.86
C ARG A 201 -8.70 -14.35 -3.78
N ILE A 202 -9.05 -15.00 -2.69
CA ILE A 202 -8.19 -15.19 -1.53
C ILE A 202 -7.93 -16.68 -1.37
N GLU A 203 -6.66 -17.07 -1.44
CA GLU A 203 -6.23 -18.44 -1.17
C GLU A 203 -6.14 -18.71 0.34
N ASP A 204 -5.88 -19.94 0.74
CA ASP A 204 -5.64 -20.28 2.13
C ASP A 204 -4.43 -19.51 2.69
N PHE A 205 -4.55 -18.94 3.87
CA PHE A 205 -3.51 -18.10 4.44
C PHE A 205 -3.12 -18.57 5.86
N ARG A 206 -1.87 -18.27 6.23
CA ARG A 206 -1.25 -18.80 7.43
C ARG A 206 -1.80 -18.23 8.72
N ASN A 207 -2.14 -16.95 8.74
CA ASN A 207 -2.58 -16.28 9.98
C ASN A 207 -3.31 -14.97 9.66
N GLY A 208 -4.46 -14.76 10.27
CA GLY A 208 -5.22 -13.53 10.12
C GLY A 208 -6.72 -13.74 9.95
N GLN A 209 -7.39 -12.77 9.36
CA GLN A 209 -8.83 -12.74 9.07
C GLN A 209 -9.06 -12.38 7.59
N LEU A 210 -10.23 -12.72 7.07
CA LEU A 210 -10.60 -12.28 5.71
C LEU A 210 -10.85 -10.78 5.66
N VAL A 211 -11.66 -10.27 6.58
CA VAL A 211 -12.05 -8.86 6.66
C VAL A 211 -11.79 -8.33 8.06
N ASN A 212 -11.14 -7.18 8.15
CA ASN A 212 -11.00 -6.43 9.39
C ASN A 212 -11.21 -4.94 9.12
N PHE A 213 -12.44 -4.48 9.28
CA PHE A 213 -12.81 -3.07 9.19
C PHE A 213 -13.06 -2.57 10.61
N ARG A 214 -12.00 -2.11 11.26
CA ARG A 214 -12.04 -1.82 12.68
C ARG A 214 -11.31 -0.52 12.99
N ILE A 215 -11.99 0.35 13.74
CA ILE A 215 -11.31 1.47 14.37
C ILE A 215 -10.63 0.93 15.62
N SER A 216 -9.31 0.95 15.63
CA SER A 216 -8.51 0.46 16.74
C SER A 216 -7.47 1.51 17.18
N PHE A 217 -6.95 1.33 18.37
CA PHE A 217 -5.85 2.13 18.89
C PHE A 217 -4.69 1.21 19.25
N ASN A 218 -3.58 1.39 18.58
CA ASN A 218 -2.35 0.70 18.91
C ASN A 218 -1.23 1.72 19.11
N PRO A 219 -0.73 1.91 20.34
CA PRO A 219 0.28 2.92 20.65
C PRO A 219 1.63 2.67 19.97
N LYS A 220 1.82 1.53 19.34
CA LYS A 220 2.99 1.26 18.49
C LYS A 220 2.97 2.06 17.20
N TYR A 221 1.77 2.33 16.65
CA TYR A 221 1.59 2.95 15.33
C TYR A 221 0.86 4.28 15.36
N CYS A 222 0.02 4.51 16.36
CA CYS A 222 -0.85 5.67 16.46
C CYS A 222 -0.80 6.30 17.85
N VAL A 223 -1.14 7.58 17.95
CA VAL A 223 -1.32 8.29 19.23
C VAL A 223 -2.79 8.57 19.54
N SER A 224 -3.68 8.37 18.58
CA SER A 224 -5.12 8.48 18.75
C SER A 224 -5.88 7.52 17.82
N THR A 225 -7.17 7.35 18.06
CA THR A 225 -8.05 6.55 17.20
C THR A 225 -8.35 7.25 15.88
N GLY A 226 -8.79 6.50 14.86
CA GLY A 226 -9.40 7.06 13.67
C GLY A 226 -10.78 7.65 13.93
N ARG A 227 -11.25 8.52 13.03
CA ARG A 227 -12.59 9.16 13.12
C ARG A 227 -13.74 8.30 12.62
N GLY A 228 -13.48 7.34 11.74
CA GLY A 228 -14.56 6.50 11.21
C GLY A 228 -14.21 5.76 9.94
N ILE A 229 -15.09 4.83 9.60
CA ILE A 229 -15.12 4.08 8.34
C ILE A 229 -16.51 4.28 7.74
N GLN A 230 -16.61 4.69 6.47
CA GLN A 230 -17.87 5.00 5.81
C GLN A 230 -17.90 4.50 4.36
N ASN A 231 -19.06 4.03 3.89
CA ASN A 231 -19.30 3.67 2.49
C ASN A 231 -18.27 2.67 1.97
N VAL A 232 -18.25 1.46 2.53
CA VAL A 232 -17.40 0.37 2.07
C VAL A 232 -18.24 -0.63 1.29
N LEU A 233 -17.83 -0.94 0.07
CA LEU A 233 -18.42 -1.99 -0.76
C LEU A 233 -17.45 -3.18 -0.86
N VAL A 234 -17.93 -4.37 -0.51
CA VAL A 234 -17.26 -5.65 -0.75
C VAL A 234 -18.13 -6.45 -1.69
N LYS A 235 -17.61 -6.77 -2.87
CA LYS A 235 -18.36 -7.42 -3.95
C LYS A 235 -17.52 -8.45 -4.67
N ASP A 236 -18.12 -9.61 -4.94
CA ASP A 236 -17.48 -10.69 -5.69
C ASP A 236 -16.13 -11.11 -5.08
N VAL A 237 -16.12 -11.37 -3.78
CA VAL A 237 -14.95 -11.85 -3.03
C VAL A 237 -15.11 -13.33 -2.75
N THR A 238 -14.11 -14.13 -3.11
CA THR A 238 -14.08 -15.59 -2.87
C THR A 238 -12.91 -15.97 -1.97
N TYR A 239 -13.12 -16.93 -1.09
CA TYR A 239 -12.09 -17.53 -0.25
C TYR A 239 -11.99 -19.02 -0.54
N ASN A 240 -10.83 -19.49 -0.95
CA ASN A 240 -10.53 -20.86 -1.31
C ASN A 240 -9.88 -21.66 -0.17
N GLY A 241 -9.74 -21.08 1.00
CA GLY A 241 -9.15 -21.73 2.17
C GLY A 241 -10.12 -22.66 2.88
N SER A 242 -9.57 -23.49 3.77
CA SER A 242 -10.30 -24.47 4.57
C SER A 242 -10.57 -24.04 6.01
N GLY A 243 -9.98 -22.94 6.45
CA GLY A 243 -10.08 -22.46 7.83
C GLY A 243 -11.33 -21.62 8.11
N GLU A 244 -11.82 -21.69 9.35
CA GLU A 244 -12.81 -20.73 9.84
C GLU A 244 -12.10 -19.43 10.21
N ASN A 245 -12.48 -18.33 9.58
CA ASN A 245 -11.92 -17.02 9.84
C ASN A 245 -13.02 -16.04 10.25
N LEU A 246 -12.90 -15.51 11.46
CA LEU A 246 -13.82 -14.49 11.96
C LEU A 246 -13.47 -13.15 11.32
N SER A 247 -14.36 -12.67 10.45
CA SER A 247 -14.29 -11.30 9.96
C SER A 247 -14.86 -10.33 10.98
N ILE A 248 -14.28 -9.15 11.11
CA ILE A 248 -14.66 -8.13 12.08
C ILE A 248 -15.03 -6.83 11.38
N ILE A 249 -16.19 -6.29 11.76
CA ILE A 249 -16.57 -4.90 11.45
C ILE A 249 -16.93 -4.25 12.80
N ALA A 250 -16.11 -3.31 13.25
CA ALA A 250 -16.28 -2.73 14.58
C ALA A 250 -15.88 -1.25 14.65
N GLY A 251 -16.66 -0.47 15.39
CA GLY A 251 -16.28 0.86 15.86
C GLY A 251 -15.27 0.77 17.03
N TYR A 252 -14.86 1.91 17.52
CA TYR A 252 -14.09 2.03 18.76
C TYR A 252 -15.03 2.49 19.90
N ASP A 253 -15.08 1.70 20.95
CA ASP A 253 -15.83 2.04 22.16
C ASP A 253 -14.88 2.52 23.25
N LEU A 254 -15.01 3.78 23.62
CA LEU A 254 -14.23 4.40 24.72
C LEU A 254 -14.75 4.02 26.12
N SER A 255 -15.89 3.32 26.21
CA SER A 255 -16.53 2.96 27.46
C SER A 255 -16.12 1.59 28.02
N LEU A 256 -15.22 0.87 27.32
CA LEU A 256 -14.71 -0.45 27.74
C LEU A 256 -13.35 -0.34 28.41
#